data_ac3e35e5e133395396d05f976602d81b
#
_entry.id   ac3e35e5e133395396d05f976602d81b
#
_cell.length_a   1.000
_cell.length_b   1.000
_cell.length_c   1.000
_cell.angle_alpha   90.00
_cell.angle_beta   90.00
_cell.angle_gamma   90.00
#
_symmetry.space_group_name_H-M   'P 1'
#
loop_
_entity.id
_entity.type
_entity.pdbx_description
1 polymer ?
#
loop_
_entity_poly.entity_id
_entity_poly.type
_entity_poly.pdbx_seq_one_letter_code
_entity_poly.pdbx_strand_id
1 'polypeptide(L)'
;MVISDDYDWCRTIFKGSNYIFADKSPGEMLKGHFDLAVGSLCKDFIISNSTFSWWMAYLGKSETKKVYAPDPWFGPALKHIDTEGYYPEWVEKIKREIVPV
;
A
#
# COMPACT_ATOMS: atom_id res chain seq x y z
N MET A 1 7.28 3.30 7.29
CA MET A 1 8.11 2.84 6.15
C MET A 1 7.39 3.13 4.84
N VAL A 2 8.12 3.58 3.85
CA VAL A 2 7.61 3.88 2.51
C VAL A 2 8.10 2.78 1.56
N ILE A 3 7.16 2.15 0.86
CA ILE A 3 7.44 1.11 -0.14
C ILE A 3 6.80 1.56 -1.45
N SER A 4 7.60 1.64 -2.50
CA SER A 4 7.15 2.18 -3.78
C SER A 4 8.02 1.65 -4.92
N ASP A 5 7.54 1.82 -6.13
CA ASP A 5 8.34 1.62 -7.34
C ASP A 5 8.97 2.93 -7.84
N ASP A 6 8.67 4.05 -7.17
CA ASP A 6 9.21 5.37 -7.52
C ASP A 6 9.66 6.11 -6.26
N TYR A 7 10.83 5.75 -5.76
CA TYR A 7 11.37 6.36 -4.56
C TYR A 7 11.78 7.82 -4.76
N ASP A 8 12.18 8.21 -5.95
CA ASP A 8 12.55 9.61 -6.23
C ASP A 8 11.34 10.52 -6.02
N TRP A 9 10.19 10.13 -6.54
CA TRP A 9 8.97 10.88 -6.30
C TRP A 9 8.58 10.86 -4.82
N CYS A 10 8.67 9.70 -4.18
CA CYS A 10 8.31 9.57 -2.76
C CYS A 10 9.13 10.50 -1.88
N ARG A 11 10.42 10.67 -2.19
CA ARG A 11 11.28 11.56 -1.41
C ARG A 11 10.91 13.03 -1.56
N THR A 12 10.19 13.40 -2.60
CA THR A 12 9.69 14.77 -2.75
C THR A 12 8.48 15.05 -1.85
N ILE A 13 7.75 14.02 -1.46
CA ILE A 13 6.51 14.13 -0.68
C ILE A 13 6.77 13.81 0.80
N PHE A 14 7.43 12.69 1.08
CA PHE A 14 7.64 12.21 2.45
C PHE A 14 9.01 12.67 2.95
N LYS A 15 9.04 13.81 3.60
CA LYS A 15 10.27 14.44 4.09
C LYS A 15 10.34 14.38 5.59
N GLY A 16 11.54 14.16 6.11
CA GLY A 16 11.79 14.17 7.55
C GLY A 16 12.26 12.81 8.06
N SER A 17 12.68 12.79 9.32
CA SER A 17 13.26 11.61 9.94
C SER A 17 12.26 10.51 10.27
N ASN A 18 10.97 10.80 10.13
CA ASN A 18 9.90 9.82 10.40
C ASN A 18 9.73 8.80 9.28
N TYR A 19 10.34 9.05 8.13
CA TYR A 19 10.15 8.22 6.95
C TYR A 19 11.38 7.39 6.67
N ILE A 20 11.17 6.08 6.54
CA ILE A 20 12.19 5.12 6.15
C ILE A 20 11.75 4.53 4.82
N PHE A 21 12.65 4.51 3.85
CA PHE A 21 12.36 4.01 2.51
C PHE A 21 12.96 2.62 2.32
N ALA A 22 12.14 1.67 1.86
CA ALA A 22 12.58 0.31 1.59
C ALA A 22 13.20 0.20 0.19
N ASP A 23 14.16 1.07 -0.10
CA ASP A 23 14.74 1.22 -1.45
C ASP A 23 15.95 0.35 -1.73
N LYS A 24 16.38 -0.46 -0.77
CA LYS A 24 17.54 -1.33 -0.93
C LYS A 24 17.19 -2.74 -0.52
N SER A 25 17.07 -3.63 -1.50
CA SER A 25 16.95 -5.05 -1.22
C SER A 25 18.35 -5.67 -1.08
N PRO A 26 18.53 -6.59 -0.11
CA PRO A 26 19.84 -7.20 0.09
C PRO A 26 20.11 -8.29 -0.94
N GLY A 27 21.36 -8.32 -1.43
CA GLY A 27 21.89 -9.41 -2.23
C GLY A 27 21.08 -9.71 -3.48
N GLU A 28 20.79 -10.99 -3.68
CA GLU A 28 20.08 -11.49 -4.86
C GLU A 28 18.55 -11.51 -4.70
N MET A 29 18.03 -11.03 -3.58
CA MET A 29 16.59 -11.01 -3.36
C MET A 29 15.92 -10.08 -4.35
N LEU A 30 14.88 -10.55 -5.04
CA LEU A 30 14.09 -9.73 -5.92
C LEU A 30 13.37 -8.65 -5.09
N LYS A 31 13.31 -7.44 -5.64
CA LYS A 31 12.73 -6.30 -4.94
C LYS A 31 11.30 -6.55 -4.47
N GLY A 32 10.46 -7.19 -5.31
CA GLY A 32 9.08 -7.50 -4.92
C GLY A 32 9.00 -8.44 -3.72
N HIS A 33 9.84 -9.46 -3.68
CA HIS A 33 9.90 -10.38 -2.54
C HIS A 33 10.36 -9.66 -1.28
N PHE A 34 11.38 -8.81 -1.42
CA PHE A 34 11.88 -8.03 -0.29
C PHE A 34 10.81 -7.07 0.23
N ASP A 35 10.16 -6.33 -0.65
CA ASP A 35 9.11 -5.38 -0.26
C ASP A 35 7.96 -6.08 0.46
N LEU A 36 7.54 -7.23 -0.04
CA LEU A 36 6.47 -8.01 0.56
C LEU A 36 6.86 -8.49 1.96
N ALA A 37 8.06 -9.03 2.09
CA ALA A 37 8.55 -9.54 3.36
C ALA A 37 8.70 -8.44 4.40
N VAL A 38 9.35 -7.32 4.03
CA VAL A 38 9.56 -6.19 4.94
C VAL A 38 8.24 -5.52 5.29
N GLY A 39 7.39 -5.30 4.29
CA GLY A 39 6.09 -4.66 4.53
C GLY A 39 5.22 -5.47 5.46
N SER A 40 5.21 -6.79 5.34
CA SER A 40 4.39 -7.65 6.20
C SER A 40 4.78 -7.59 7.68
N LEU A 41 5.94 -7.05 7.99
CA LEU A 41 6.40 -6.87 9.38
C LEU A 41 5.93 -5.55 9.98
N CYS A 42 5.33 -4.67 9.20
CA CYS A 42 4.80 -3.41 9.71
C CYS A 42 3.56 -3.67 10.58
N LYS A 43 3.29 -2.73 11.47
CA LYS A 43 2.15 -2.84 12.37
C LYS A 43 0.84 -2.47 11.68
N ASP A 44 0.84 -1.35 11.01
CA ASP A 44 -0.33 -0.80 10.35
C ASP A 44 0.01 -0.48 8.89
N PHE A 45 -1.02 -0.34 8.05
CA PHE A 45 -0.84 -0.21 6.61
C PHE A 45 -1.73 0.88 6.04
N ILE A 46 -1.15 1.72 5.21
CA ILE A 46 -1.88 2.59 4.30
C ILE A 46 -1.51 2.10 2.91
N ILE A 47 -2.46 1.49 2.22
CA ILE A 47 -2.18 0.84 0.94
C ILE A 47 -2.72 1.64 -0.23
N SER A 48 -2.08 1.48 -1.37
CA SER A 48 -2.56 2.00 -2.64
C SER A 48 -3.60 1.06 -3.25
N ASN A 49 -4.18 1.46 -4.36
CA ASN A 49 -5.11 0.61 -5.12
C ASN A 49 -4.36 -0.45 -5.93
N SER A 50 -3.57 -1.26 -5.25
CA SER A 50 -2.70 -2.27 -5.83
C SER A 50 -2.93 -3.61 -5.14
N THR A 51 -3.07 -4.66 -5.91
CA THR A 51 -3.21 -6.01 -5.36
C THR A 51 -1.96 -6.42 -4.60
N PHE A 52 -0.78 -5.96 -5.01
CA PHE A 52 0.46 -6.21 -4.30
C PHE A 52 0.41 -5.65 -2.87
N SER A 53 0.01 -4.38 -2.72
CA SER A 53 -0.08 -3.76 -1.40
C SER A 53 -1.21 -4.37 -0.56
N TRP A 54 -2.29 -4.81 -1.20
CA TRP A 54 -3.37 -5.52 -0.52
C TRP A 54 -2.87 -6.82 0.10
N TRP A 55 -2.13 -7.62 -0.69
CA TRP A 55 -1.56 -8.87 -0.19
C TRP A 55 -0.52 -8.64 0.91
N MET A 56 0.26 -7.57 0.79
CA MET A 56 1.21 -7.19 1.83
C MET A 56 0.49 -6.95 3.16
N ALA A 57 -0.60 -6.21 3.13
CA ALA A 57 -1.40 -5.95 4.32
C ALA A 57 -2.07 -7.22 4.85
N TYR A 58 -2.59 -8.07 3.96
CA TYR A 58 -3.18 -9.35 4.33
C TYR A 58 -2.18 -10.24 5.06
N LEU A 59 -0.95 -10.29 4.56
CA LEU A 59 0.12 -11.10 5.15
C LEU A 59 0.72 -10.45 6.40
N GLY A 60 0.31 -9.24 6.74
CA GLY A 60 0.79 -8.55 7.93
C GLY A 60 0.57 -9.38 9.19
N LYS A 61 1.63 -9.51 9.99
CA LYS A 61 1.65 -10.42 11.14
C LYS A 61 1.11 -9.82 12.43
N SER A 62 0.90 -8.51 12.47
CA SER A 62 0.36 -7.86 13.66
C SER A 62 -1.11 -8.24 13.85
N GLU A 63 -1.45 -8.74 15.02
CA GLU A 63 -2.83 -9.12 15.36
C GLU A 63 -3.74 -7.90 15.52
N THR A 64 -3.16 -6.74 15.78
CA THR A 64 -3.89 -5.49 15.99
C THR A 64 -3.74 -4.53 14.82
N LYS A 65 -3.36 -5.04 13.65
CA LYS A 65 -3.08 -4.20 12.50
C LYS A 65 -4.33 -3.42 12.07
N LYS A 66 -4.08 -2.19 11.63
CA LYS A 66 -5.07 -1.35 10.98
C LYS A 66 -4.65 -1.18 9.52
N VAL A 67 -5.60 -1.38 8.61
CA VAL A 67 -5.34 -1.26 7.17
C VAL A 67 -6.28 -0.25 6.58
N TYR A 68 -5.74 0.74 5.91
CA TYR A 68 -6.49 1.80 5.24
C TYR A 68 -6.28 1.69 3.75
N ALA A 69 -7.38 1.69 2.99
CA ALA A 69 -7.35 1.56 1.54
C ALA A 69 -8.19 2.65 0.89
N PRO A 70 -7.84 3.08 -0.34
CA PRO A 70 -8.61 4.11 -1.03
C PRO A 70 -9.96 3.59 -1.49
N ASP A 71 -10.97 4.45 -1.46
CA ASP A 71 -12.31 4.20 -1.96
C ASP A 71 -12.74 5.41 -2.80
N PRO A 72 -13.05 5.25 -4.07
CA PRO A 72 -13.12 4.01 -4.85
C PRO A 72 -11.75 3.42 -5.16
N TRP A 73 -11.72 2.11 -5.40
CA TRP A 73 -10.50 1.40 -5.76
C TRP A 73 -10.02 1.78 -7.16
N PHE A 74 -10.96 1.79 -8.11
CA PHE A 74 -10.68 2.20 -9.48
C PHE A 74 -11.19 3.61 -9.77
N GLY A 75 -10.64 4.21 -10.83
CA GLY A 75 -11.15 5.46 -11.34
C GLY A 75 -12.46 5.28 -12.15
N PRO A 76 -13.01 6.39 -12.69
CA PRO A 76 -14.33 6.34 -13.36
C PRO A 76 -14.42 5.38 -14.53
N ALA A 77 -13.31 5.13 -15.24
CA ALA A 77 -13.30 4.23 -16.39
C ALA A 77 -13.64 2.78 -16.00
N LEU A 78 -13.35 2.38 -14.78
CA LEU A 78 -13.56 1.03 -14.28
C LEU A 78 -14.59 0.97 -13.14
N LYS A 79 -15.46 1.98 -13.04
CA LYS A 79 -16.47 2.05 -11.98
C LYS A 79 -17.47 0.90 -12.00
N HIS A 80 -17.59 0.20 -13.12
CA HIS A 80 -18.49 -0.93 -13.28
C HIS A 80 -17.96 -2.22 -12.64
N ILE A 81 -16.71 -2.24 -12.23
CA ILE A 81 -16.09 -3.42 -11.62
C ILE A 81 -16.47 -3.47 -10.14
N ASP A 82 -16.99 -4.61 -9.71
CA ASP A 82 -17.33 -4.86 -8.32
C ASP A 82 -16.05 -5.02 -7.50
N THR A 83 -15.84 -4.14 -6.54
CA THR A 83 -14.67 -4.14 -5.67
C THR A 83 -14.99 -4.47 -4.21
N GLU A 84 -16.20 -4.92 -3.91
CA GLU A 84 -16.61 -5.22 -2.53
C GLU A 84 -15.65 -6.20 -1.84
N GLY A 85 -15.16 -7.21 -2.55
CA GLY A 85 -14.21 -8.17 -2.01
C GLY A 85 -12.85 -7.59 -1.65
N TYR A 86 -12.53 -6.38 -2.14
CA TYR A 86 -11.27 -5.72 -1.82
C TYR A 86 -11.29 -5.08 -0.42
N TYR A 87 -12.47 -4.95 0.19
CA TYR A 87 -12.67 -4.29 1.47
C TYR A 87 -13.27 -5.26 2.50
N PRO A 88 -12.53 -6.31 2.90
CA PRO A 88 -13.00 -7.14 4.02
C PRO A 88 -13.04 -6.33 5.32
N GLU A 89 -13.56 -6.93 6.38
CA GLU A 89 -13.76 -6.24 7.66
C GLU A 89 -12.49 -5.60 8.23
N TRP A 90 -11.34 -6.16 7.92
CA TRP A 90 -10.06 -5.65 8.42
C TRP A 90 -9.52 -4.47 7.63
N VAL A 91 -10.23 -4.02 6.59
CA VAL A 91 -9.83 -2.87 5.78
C VAL A 91 -10.78 -1.70 6.05
N GLU A 92 -10.22 -0.56 6.39
CA GLU A 92 -10.95 0.69 6.53
C GLU A 92 -10.84 1.50 5.24
N LYS A 93 -11.97 1.94 4.72
CA LYS A 93 -12.03 2.74 3.49
C LYS A 93 -11.69 4.18 3.78
N ILE A 94 -10.78 4.74 2.99
CA ILE A 94 -10.50 6.17 2.99
C ILE A 94 -11.05 6.76 1.70
N LYS A 95 -12.08 7.55 1.83
CA LYS A 95 -12.70 8.19 0.68
C LYS A 95 -11.69 9.10 -0.02
N ARG A 96 -11.49 8.89 -1.30
CA ARG A 96 -10.65 9.74 -2.11
C ARG A 96 -11.48 10.54 -3.10
N GLU A 97 -11.00 11.72 -3.39
CA GLU A 97 -11.59 12.58 -4.40
C GLU A 97 -10.96 12.24 -5.75
N ILE A 98 -11.81 12.02 -6.77
CA ILE A 98 -11.35 11.78 -8.12
C ILE A 98 -11.46 13.11 -8.87
N VAL A 99 -10.31 13.65 -9.26
CA VAL A 99 -10.25 14.88 -10.02
C VAL A 99 -10.30 14.54 -11.50
N PRO A 100 -11.28 15.05 -12.27
CA PRO A 100 -11.32 14.83 -13.72
C PRO A 100 -10.07 15.42 -14.37
N VAL A 101 -9.49 14.68 -15.28
CA VAL A 101 -8.30 15.09 -16.01
C VAL A 101 -8.72 15.78 -17.31
#